data_bdfb46097598ba3ed0b9db9d04fbbf38
#
_entry.id   bdfb46097598ba3ed0b9db9d04fbbf38
#
_cell.length_a   1.000
_cell.length_b   1.000
_cell.length_c   1.000
_cell.angle_alpha   90.00
_cell.angle_beta   90.00
_cell.angle_gamma   90.00
#
_symmetry.space_group_name_H-M   'P 1'
#
loop_
_entity.id
_entity.type
_entity.pdbx_description
1 polymer ?
#
loop_
_entity_poly.entity_id
_entity_poly.type
_entity_poly.pdbx_seq_one_letter_code
_entity_poly.pdbx_strand_id
1 'polypeptide(L)'
;MVWIHGGAYVKGNNFDLYGPDYFMADSDNPVILVAMNYRLGILGFLSLGDEVISGNMGLKDQSLALQWVQDNIEAFGGDPQKVTIFGESAGGGSVMAHVLSPWSSGLFAKAIIQSPSQGGLLDLRTLITTQEPQFYAQQGKYLFTKICAGNHNVKKLSRKCKQRIFQF
;
A
#
# COMPACT_ATOMS: atom_id res chain seq x y z
N MET A 1 -16.25 -0.53 7.28
CA MET A 1 -15.19 -1.49 6.89
C MET A 1 -14.35 -0.89 5.77
N VAL A 2 -13.04 -1.14 5.74
CA VAL A 2 -12.13 -0.57 4.75
C VAL A 2 -11.47 -1.69 3.96
N TRP A 3 -11.74 -1.72 2.65
CA TRP A 3 -11.21 -2.73 1.73
C TRP A 3 -9.88 -2.29 1.12
N ILE A 4 -8.91 -3.20 1.13
CA ILE A 4 -7.61 -3.05 0.47
C ILE A 4 -7.49 -4.15 -0.59
N HIS A 5 -7.48 -3.75 -1.86
CA HIS A 5 -7.47 -4.71 -2.97
C HIS A 5 -6.13 -5.45 -3.11
N GLY A 6 -6.19 -6.65 -3.67
CA GLY A 6 -5.01 -7.43 -4.06
C GLY A 6 -4.46 -7.06 -5.44
N GLY A 7 -3.73 -7.99 -6.04
CA GLY A 7 -3.13 -7.85 -7.38
C GLY A 7 -1.61 -7.73 -7.36
N ALA A 8 -0.96 -8.44 -6.42
CA ALA A 8 0.51 -8.55 -6.32
C ALA A 8 1.24 -7.21 -6.23
N TYR A 9 0.58 -6.14 -5.78
CA TYR A 9 1.07 -4.76 -5.72
C TYR A 9 1.43 -4.15 -7.09
N VAL A 10 1.06 -4.78 -8.19
CA VAL A 10 1.37 -4.33 -9.56
C VAL A 10 0.14 -4.00 -10.39
N LYS A 11 -1.03 -4.53 -10.02
CA LYS A 11 -2.32 -4.31 -10.68
C LYS A 11 -3.45 -4.31 -9.65
N GLY A 12 -4.65 -3.95 -10.09
CA GLY A 12 -5.86 -3.92 -9.27
C GLY A 12 -6.36 -2.50 -9.04
N ASN A 13 -7.58 -2.42 -8.58
CA ASN A 13 -8.23 -1.19 -8.14
C ASN A 13 -9.31 -1.50 -7.10
N ASN A 14 -10.03 -0.47 -6.65
CA ASN A 14 -10.98 -0.57 -5.55
C ASN A 14 -12.18 -1.50 -5.80
N PHE A 15 -12.74 -1.58 -7.04
CA PHE A 15 -14.01 -2.26 -7.30
C PHE A 15 -14.04 -3.18 -8.53
N ASP A 16 -12.93 -3.43 -9.21
CA ASP A 16 -12.92 -4.11 -10.52
C ASP A 16 -13.42 -5.56 -10.48
N LEU A 17 -13.12 -6.28 -9.40
CA LEU A 17 -13.43 -7.71 -9.27
C LEU A 17 -14.43 -8.02 -8.15
N TYR A 18 -14.58 -7.09 -7.19
CA TYR A 18 -15.34 -7.31 -5.98
C TYR A 18 -16.26 -6.12 -5.75
N GLY A 19 -17.34 -6.06 -6.53
CA GLY A 19 -18.38 -5.04 -6.34
C GLY A 19 -18.98 -5.11 -4.93
N PRO A 20 -19.45 -4.00 -4.38
CA PRO A 20 -20.00 -3.93 -3.03
C PRO A 20 -21.39 -4.59 -2.92
N ASP A 21 -22.02 -4.96 -4.03
CA ASP A 21 -23.44 -5.28 -4.09
C ASP A 21 -23.84 -6.41 -3.14
N TYR A 22 -23.14 -7.52 -3.14
CA TYR A 22 -23.40 -8.64 -2.24
C TYR A 22 -23.15 -8.28 -0.77
N PHE A 23 -22.08 -7.51 -0.53
CA PHE A 23 -21.68 -7.15 0.82
C PHE A 23 -22.64 -6.11 1.42
N MET A 24 -23.19 -5.23 0.58
CA MET A 24 -24.12 -4.18 0.99
C MET A 24 -25.59 -4.63 0.97
N ALA A 25 -25.90 -5.83 0.44
CA ALA A 25 -27.25 -6.36 0.37
C ALA A 25 -27.81 -6.80 1.75
N ASP A 26 -26.96 -7.02 2.75
CA ASP A 26 -27.39 -7.35 4.10
C ASP A 26 -27.84 -6.11 4.84
N SER A 27 -29.16 -5.87 4.80
CA SER A 27 -29.80 -4.73 5.46
C SER A 27 -29.89 -4.86 6.99
N ASP A 28 -29.73 -6.07 7.51
CA ASP A 28 -29.86 -6.34 8.97
C ASP A 28 -28.57 -5.94 9.70
N ASN A 29 -27.44 -5.89 8.98
CA ASN A 29 -26.14 -5.49 9.50
C ASN A 29 -25.51 -4.37 8.66
N PRO A 30 -26.06 -3.16 8.69
CA PRO A 30 -25.60 -2.07 7.83
C PRO A 30 -24.16 -1.71 8.15
N VAL A 31 -23.35 -1.63 7.10
CA VAL A 31 -21.94 -1.22 7.18
C VAL A 31 -21.63 -0.15 6.13
N ILE A 32 -20.71 0.73 6.44
CA ILE A 32 -20.09 1.61 5.43
C ILE A 32 -18.88 0.88 4.88
N LEU A 33 -18.85 0.72 3.56
CA LEU A 33 -17.70 0.16 2.86
C LEU A 33 -16.89 1.28 2.21
N VAL A 34 -15.63 1.41 2.62
CA VAL A 34 -14.64 2.28 2.00
C VAL A 34 -13.64 1.40 1.25
N ALA A 35 -13.46 1.65 -0.04
CA ALA A 35 -12.46 0.95 -0.85
C ALA A 35 -11.47 1.95 -1.41
N MET A 36 -10.18 1.72 -1.17
CA MET A 36 -9.11 2.63 -1.55
C MET A 36 -8.37 2.17 -2.80
N ASN A 37 -7.82 3.15 -3.52
CA ASN A 37 -6.73 2.92 -4.45
C ASN A 37 -5.41 3.36 -3.80
N TYR A 38 -4.32 2.69 -4.17
CA TYR A 38 -2.97 3.02 -3.72
C TYR A 38 -1.98 2.84 -4.86
N ARG A 39 -0.85 3.51 -4.81
CA ARG A 39 0.18 3.41 -5.85
C ARG A 39 0.72 2.00 -5.94
N LEU A 40 0.85 1.52 -7.18
CA LEU A 40 1.26 0.17 -7.54
C LEU A 40 2.60 0.17 -8.28
N GLY A 41 3.17 -1.03 -8.43
CA GLY A 41 4.40 -1.26 -9.17
C GLY A 41 5.54 -0.38 -8.68
N ILE A 42 6.35 0.11 -9.62
CA ILE A 42 7.52 0.94 -9.28
C ILE A 42 7.15 2.29 -8.66
N LEU A 43 5.98 2.84 -8.99
CA LEU A 43 5.52 4.10 -8.40
C LEU A 43 5.15 3.95 -6.92
N GLY A 44 4.68 2.76 -6.52
CA GLY A 44 4.30 2.45 -5.15
C GLY A 44 5.42 1.85 -4.31
N PHE A 45 6.39 1.17 -4.92
CA PHE A 45 7.29 0.30 -4.17
C PHE A 45 8.78 0.41 -4.53
N LEU A 46 9.17 1.32 -5.43
CA LEU A 46 10.58 1.58 -5.69
C LEU A 46 11.26 2.11 -4.42
N SER A 47 12.41 1.53 -4.08
CA SER A 47 13.28 2.03 -3.02
C SER A 47 14.71 2.18 -3.51
N LEU A 48 15.36 3.27 -3.15
CA LEU A 48 16.79 3.46 -3.34
C LEU A 48 17.58 3.25 -2.04
N GLY A 49 16.90 2.95 -0.93
CA GLY A 49 17.49 2.83 0.39
C GLY A 49 18.02 4.16 0.90
N ASP A 50 17.41 5.26 0.49
CA ASP A 50 17.75 6.62 0.91
C ASP A 50 16.47 7.41 1.22
N GLU A 51 16.63 8.63 1.74
CA GLU A 51 15.51 9.51 2.10
C GLU A 51 14.75 10.07 0.89
N VAL A 52 15.34 10.02 -0.32
CA VAL A 52 14.74 10.60 -1.53
C VAL A 52 13.65 9.68 -2.09
N ILE A 53 13.92 8.36 -2.11
CA ILE A 53 12.96 7.32 -2.49
C ILE A 53 13.04 6.22 -1.44
N SER A 54 12.36 6.43 -0.34
CA SER A 54 12.43 5.56 0.85
C SER A 54 11.71 4.22 0.68
N GLY A 55 10.88 4.06 -0.38
CA GLY A 55 10.06 2.87 -0.60
C GLY A 55 8.71 2.92 0.13
N ASN A 56 7.91 1.88 -0.12
CA ASN A 56 6.61 1.66 0.52
C ASN A 56 5.60 2.80 0.33
N MET A 57 5.70 3.59 -0.76
CA MET A 57 4.79 4.69 -1.02
C MET A 57 3.34 4.21 -1.14
N GLY A 58 3.11 3.01 -1.70
CA GLY A 58 1.78 2.40 -1.76
C GLY A 58 1.20 2.09 -0.38
N LEU A 59 2.00 1.59 0.57
CA LEU A 59 1.56 1.37 1.95
C LEU A 59 1.32 2.70 2.69
N LYS A 60 2.12 3.74 2.40
CA LYS A 60 1.90 5.09 2.94
C LYS A 60 0.61 5.71 2.42
N ASP A 61 0.26 5.47 1.14
CA ASP A 61 -1.03 5.88 0.57
C ASP A 61 -2.19 5.21 1.32
N GLN A 62 -2.04 3.92 1.65
CA GLN A 62 -3.04 3.18 2.43
C GLN A 62 -3.17 3.76 3.86
N SER A 63 -2.07 4.04 4.55
CA SER A 63 -2.10 4.69 5.87
C SER A 63 -2.78 6.05 5.82
N LEU A 64 -2.54 6.84 4.78
CA LEU A 64 -3.19 8.13 4.57
C LEU A 64 -4.70 7.98 4.34
N ALA A 65 -5.11 6.96 3.58
CA ALA A 65 -6.53 6.65 3.38
C ALA A 65 -7.21 6.21 4.69
N LEU A 66 -6.52 5.43 5.53
CA LEU A 66 -7.02 5.06 6.86
C LEU A 66 -7.15 6.28 7.77
N GLN A 67 -6.18 7.20 7.73
CA GLN A 67 -6.28 8.47 8.46
C GLN A 67 -7.48 9.29 7.97
N TRP A 68 -7.69 9.36 6.66
CA TRP A 68 -8.87 10.03 6.10
C TRP A 68 -10.18 9.44 6.63
N VAL A 69 -10.24 8.11 6.78
CA VAL A 69 -11.42 7.44 7.37
C VAL A 69 -11.61 7.90 8.81
N GLN A 70 -10.56 7.96 9.62
CA GLN A 70 -10.64 8.45 10.99
C GLN A 70 -11.17 9.89 11.05
N ASP A 71 -10.70 10.75 10.16
CA ASP A 71 -11.01 12.17 10.18
C ASP A 71 -12.40 12.49 9.62
N ASN A 72 -13.01 11.61 8.78
CA ASN A 72 -14.18 11.98 8.00
C ASN A 72 -15.37 11.02 8.12
N ILE A 73 -15.20 9.79 8.60
CA ILE A 73 -16.23 8.75 8.47
C ILE A 73 -17.51 9.07 9.28
N GLU A 74 -17.42 9.89 10.31
CA GLU A 74 -18.58 10.36 11.08
C GLU A 74 -19.56 11.14 10.21
N ALA A 75 -19.08 11.95 9.26
CA ALA A 75 -19.90 12.70 8.33
C ALA A 75 -20.73 11.79 7.40
N PHE A 76 -20.35 10.54 7.28
CA PHE A 76 -21.06 9.50 6.52
C PHE A 76 -21.92 8.59 7.41
N GLY A 77 -22.03 8.90 8.71
CA GLY A 77 -22.76 8.09 9.68
C GLY A 77 -21.98 6.90 10.23
N GLY A 78 -20.67 6.85 10.00
CA GLY A 78 -19.77 5.81 10.51
C GLY A 78 -19.20 6.12 11.89
N ASP A 79 -18.60 5.10 12.49
CA ASP A 79 -17.93 5.18 13.78
C ASP A 79 -16.43 4.94 13.60
N PRO A 80 -15.56 5.96 13.77
CA PRO A 80 -14.12 5.82 13.62
C PRO A 80 -13.51 4.83 14.63
N GLN A 81 -14.18 4.58 15.77
CA GLN A 81 -13.72 3.61 16.76
C GLN A 81 -14.05 2.16 16.35
N LYS A 82 -14.85 1.95 15.31
CA LYS A 82 -15.28 0.63 14.84
C LYS A 82 -14.75 0.27 13.47
N VAL A 83 -13.66 0.86 13.04
CA VAL A 83 -13.04 0.58 11.75
C VAL A 83 -12.46 -0.83 11.72
N THR A 84 -12.87 -1.61 10.72
CA THR A 84 -12.28 -2.92 10.41
C THR A 84 -11.62 -2.83 9.05
N ILE A 85 -10.33 -3.09 8.98
CA ILE A 85 -9.59 -3.20 7.70
C ILE A 85 -9.61 -4.65 7.21
N PHE A 86 -9.74 -4.86 5.91
CA PHE A 86 -9.71 -6.20 5.33
C PHE A 86 -9.17 -6.18 3.90
N GLY A 87 -8.59 -7.31 3.48
CA GLY A 87 -8.02 -7.41 2.15
C GLY A 87 -7.61 -8.83 1.82
N GLU A 88 -7.51 -9.11 0.52
CA GLU A 88 -7.16 -10.42 -0.01
C GLU A 88 -5.83 -10.36 -0.77
N SER A 89 -5.06 -11.46 -0.75
CA SER A 89 -3.79 -11.59 -1.46
C SER A 89 -2.79 -10.49 -1.05
N ALA A 90 -2.34 -9.63 -1.96
CA ALA A 90 -1.52 -8.46 -1.64
C ALA A 90 -2.23 -7.47 -0.71
N GLY A 91 -3.57 -7.37 -0.80
CA GLY A 91 -4.38 -6.62 0.16
C GLY A 91 -4.36 -7.22 1.56
N GLY A 92 -4.43 -8.55 1.67
CA GLY A 92 -4.22 -9.26 2.94
C GLY A 92 -2.81 -9.04 3.50
N GLY A 93 -1.79 -9.04 2.64
CA GLY A 93 -0.42 -8.67 3.01
C GLY A 93 -0.30 -7.23 3.50
N SER A 94 -1.02 -6.30 2.88
CA SER A 94 -1.12 -4.91 3.32
C SER A 94 -1.77 -4.79 4.70
N VAL A 95 -2.89 -5.49 4.93
CA VAL A 95 -3.54 -5.53 6.25
C VAL A 95 -2.56 -6.02 7.32
N MET A 96 -1.80 -7.08 7.03
CA MET A 96 -0.78 -7.58 7.96
C MET A 96 0.32 -6.53 8.21
N ALA A 97 0.76 -5.81 7.17
CA ALA A 97 1.72 -4.74 7.32
C ALA A 97 1.19 -3.61 8.21
N HIS A 98 -0.09 -3.23 8.08
CA HIS A 98 -0.71 -2.21 8.95
C HIS A 98 -0.83 -2.66 10.40
N VAL A 99 -1.13 -3.94 10.65
CA VAL A 99 -1.16 -4.50 12.02
C VAL A 99 0.20 -4.37 12.71
N LEU A 100 1.29 -4.51 11.94
CA LEU A 100 2.66 -4.45 12.46
C LEU A 100 3.25 -3.04 12.45
N SER A 101 2.65 -2.10 11.71
CA SER A 101 3.22 -0.78 11.47
C SER A 101 2.83 0.23 12.55
N PRO A 102 3.80 0.90 13.19
CA PRO A 102 3.50 2.01 14.08
C PRO A 102 2.76 3.17 13.38
N TRP A 103 2.94 3.33 12.08
CA TRP A 103 2.29 4.39 11.28
C TRP A 103 0.79 4.23 11.15
N SER A 104 0.28 3.02 11.41
CA SER A 104 -1.14 2.70 11.33
C SER A 104 -1.76 2.45 12.71
N SER A 105 -1.00 2.70 13.76
CA SER A 105 -1.46 2.55 15.14
C SER A 105 -2.63 3.48 15.42
N GLY A 106 -3.73 2.92 15.96
CA GLY A 106 -4.94 3.69 16.28
C GLY A 106 -5.85 4.00 15.09
N LEU A 107 -5.51 3.61 13.84
CA LEU A 107 -6.31 3.88 12.66
C LEU A 107 -7.42 2.85 12.40
N PHE A 108 -7.41 1.73 13.10
CA PHE A 108 -8.44 0.68 13.01
C PHE A 108 -8.52 -0.13 14.31
N ALA A 109 -9.68 -0.72 14.53
CA ALA A 109 -9.98 -1.53 15.70
C ALA A 109 -9.83 -3.03 15.43
N LYS A 110 -10.07 -3.47 14.18
CA LYS A 110 -10.07 -4.90 13.79
C LYS A 110 -9.45 -5.08 12.41
N ALA A 111 -8.94 -6.28 12.17
CA ALA A 111 -8.33 -6.67 10.90
C ALA A 111 -8.80 -8.06 10.46
N ILE A 112 -9.08 -8.23 9.16
CA ILE A 112 -9.38 -9.52 8.52
C ILE A 112 -8.35 -9.71 7.40
N ILE A 113 -7.49 -10.71 7.55
CA ILE A 113 -6.41 -11.02 6.62
C ILE A 113 -6.81 -12.23 5.80
N GLN A 114 -7.08 -12.03 4.51
CA GLN A 114 -7.54 -13.09 3.61
C GLN A 114 -6.41 -13.52 2.68
N SER A 115 -5.98 -14.79 2.79
CA SER A 115 -4.97 -15.40 1.93
C SER A 115 -3.79 -14.45 1.64
N PRO A 116 -3.09 -13.94 2.64
CA PRO A 116 -2.07 -12.93 2.43
C PRO A 116 -0.98 -13.49 1.53
N SER A 117 -0.64 -12.76 0.46
CA SER A 117 0.47 -13.16 -0.40
C SER A 117 1.77 -12.98 0.37
N GLN A 118 2.43 -14.09 0.65
CA GLN A 118 3.77 -14.09 1.26
C GLN A 118 4.88 -13.86 0.23
N GLY A 119 4.50 -13.70 -1.07
CA GLY A 119 5.42 -13.58 -2.18
C GLY A 119 6.14 -12.25 -2.22
N GLY A 120 7.36 -12.21 -1.74
CA GLY A 120 8.36 -11.22 -2.12
C GLY A 120 8.40 -9.91 -1.32
N LEU A 121 7.33 -9.46 -0.68
CA LEU A 121 7.33 -8.20 0.09
C LEU A 121 7.21 -8.40 1.60
N LEU A 122 6.71 -9.54 2.02
CA LEU A 122 6.52 -9.90 3.43
C LEU A 122 6.88 -11.38 3.69
N ASP A 123 8.01 -11.84 3.18
CA ASP A 123 8.65 -12.99 3.79
C ASP A 123 9.07 -12.53 5.20
N LEU A 124 8.50 -13.16 6.23
CA LEU A 124 8.87 -12.90 7.62
C LEU A 124 10.38 -13.07 7.84
N ARG A 125 11.06 -13.86 7.01
CA ARG A 125 12.52 -13.95 6.99
C ARG A 125 13.15 -12.65 6.50
N THR A 126 12.54 -11.98 5.51
CA THR A 126 12.98 -10.68 4.97
C THR A 126 12.85 -9.56 6.00
N LEU A 127 11.84 -9.60 6.85
CA LEU A 127 11.66 -8.63 7.94
C LEU A 127 12.67 -8.82 9.08
N ILE A 128 13.25 -10.00 9.22
CA ILE A 128 14.14 -10.36 10.33
C ILE A 128 15.62 -10.24 9.95
N THR A 129 15.97 -10.29 8.66
CA THR A 129 17.37 -10.24 8.21
C THR A 129 17.75 -8.84 7.74
N THR A 130 18.72 -8.24 8.41
CA THR A 130 19.25 -6.88 8.14
C THR A 130 19.92 -6.71 6.78
N GLN A 131 20.07 -7.78 5.99
CA GLN A 131 20.76 -7.74 4.68
C GLN A 131 19.82 -7.46 3.49
N GLU A 132 18.56 -7.77 3.61
CA GLU A 132 17.61 -7.69 2.48
C GLU A 132 17.12 -6.29 2.11
N PRO A 133 16.96 -5.32 3.01
CA PRO A 133 16.69 -3.94 2.61
C PRO A 133 17.75 -3.40 1.65
N GLN A 134 19.02 -3.79 1.83
CA GLN A 134 20.12 -3.37 0.94
C GLN A 134 20.02 -4.05 -0.45
N PHE A 135 19.58 -5.31 -0.50
CA PHE A 135 19.36 -6.01 -1.77
C PHE A 135 18.26 -5.33 -2.59
N TYR A 136 17.09 -5.04 -2.00
CA TYR A 136 16.00 -4.35 -2.69
C TYR A 136 16.36 -2.92 -3.07
N ALA A 137 17.09 -2.21 -2.23
CA ALA A 137 17.62 -0.89 -2.54
C ALA A 137 18.61 -0.94 -3.72
N GLN A 138 19.43 -1.99 -3.81
CA GLN A 138 20.37 -2.20 -4.91
C GLN A 138 19.65 -2.53 -6.22
N GLN A 139 18.61 -3.37 -6.18
CA GLN A 139 17.74 -3.63 -7.32
C GLN A 139 16.97 -2.37 -7.75
N GLY A 140 16.46 -1.60 -6.82
CA GLY A 140 15.83 -0.31 -7.08
C GLY A 140 16.77 0.68 -7.75
N LYS A 141 18.01 0.79 -7.29
CA LYS A 141 19.06 1.62 -7.92
C LYS A 141 19.38 1.17 -9.34
N TYR A 142 19.49 -0.15 -9.55
CA TYR A 142 19.72 -0.71 -10.88
C TYR A 142 18.55 -0.38 -11.83
N LEU A 143 17.31 -0.62 -11.39
CA LEU A 143 16.12 -0.33 -12.17
C LEU A 143 15.99 1.17 -12.48
N PHE A 144 16.20 2.02 -11.48
CA PHE A 144 16.19 3.47 -11.63
C PHE A 144 17.23 3.94 -12.66
N THR A 145 18.43 3.38 -12.61
CA THR A 145 19.50 3.69 -13.57
C THR A 145 19.11 3.26 -14.99
N LYS A 146 18.47 2.11 -15.15
CA LYS A 146 17.99 1.62 -16.46
C LYS A 146 16.85 2.47 -17.03
N ILE A 147 15.88 2.87 -16.21
CA ILE A 147 14.72 3.67 -16.63
C ILE A 147 15.14 5.11 -16.96
N CYS A 148 16.03 5.66 -16.17
CA CYS A 148 16.46 7.05 -16.30
C CYS A 148 17.62 7.24 -17.28
N ALA A 149 18.06 6.17 -17.93
CA ALA A 149 19.08 5.99 -18.96
C ALA A 149 20.05 7.16 -19.20
N GLY A 150 21.27 6.92 -18.85
CA GLY A 150 22.42 7.73 -19.20
C GLY A 150 23.42 7.81 -18.05
N ASN A 151 24.64 7.55 -18.32
CA ASN A 151 25.80 7.45 -17.41
C ASN A 151 26.03 8.68 -16.50
N HIS A 152 25.03 9.17 -15.78
CA HIS A 152 25.13 10.34 -14.94
C HIS A 152 24.73 10.10 -13.50
N ASN A 153 25.46 10.72 -12.58
CA ASN A 153 25.38 10.67 -11.15
C ASN A 153 23.93 10.78 -10.63
N VAL A 154 23.47 9.78 -9.90
CA VAL A 154 22.09 9.59 -9.38
C VAL A 154 21.52 10.82 -8.69
N LYS A 155 22.34 11.61 -7.97
CA LYS A 155 21.91 12.83 -7.27
C LYS A 155 21.45 13.95 -8.21
N LYS A 156 22.00 14.02 -9.43
CA LYS A 156 21.65 15.06 -10.43
C LYS A 156 20.43 14.67 -11.30
N LEU A 157 20.16 13.38 -11.40
CA LEU A 157 19.04 12.80 -12.17
C LEU A 157 17.68 12.92 -11.46
N SER A 158 17.66 13.07 -10.13
CA SER A 158 16.43 12.98 -9.35
C SER A 158 15.34 13.98 -9.79
N ARG A 159 15.70 15.21 -10.17
CA ARG A 159 14.73 16.23 -10.63
C ARG A 159 14.17 15.97 -12.03
N LYS A 160 15.04 15.59 -12.98
CA LYS A 160 14.61 15.30 -14.37
C LYS A 160 13.85 13.97 -14.49
N CYS A 161 14.21 12.97 -13.69
CA CYS A 161 13.53 11.70 -13.70
C CYS A 161 12.16 11.76 -13.01
N LYS A 162 12.01 12.56 -11.94
CA LYS A 162 10.69 12.85 -11.36
C LYS A 162 9.74 13.44 -12.41
N GLN A 163 10.20 14.36 -13.25
CA GLN A 163 9.38 14.91 -14.32
C GLN A 163 8.97 13.88 -15.39
N ARG A 164 9.82 12.89 -15.70
CA ARG A 164 9.49 11.83 -16.66
C ARG A 164 8.59 10.72 -16.10
N ILE A 165 8.71 10.39 -14.83
CA ILE A 165 7.87 9.37 -14.16
C ILE A 165 6.45 9.90 -13.90
N PHE A 166 6.28 11.21 -13.71
CA PHE A 166 5.00 11.86 -13.44
C PHE A 166 4.32 12.49 -14.68
N GLN A 167 4.83 12.24 -15.89
CA GLN A 167 4.21 12.67 -17.16
C GLN A 167 3.38 11.57 -17.85
N PHE A 168 3.00 10.49 -17.11
CA PHE A 168 2.07 9.48 -17.59
C PHE A 168 0.75 9.55 -16.83
#